data_42bb205c8a13a9b8720d942194f2404a
#
_entry.id   42bb205c8a13a9b8720d942194f2404a
#
_cell.length_a   1.000
_cell.length_b   1.000
_cell.length_c   1.000
_cell.angle_alpha   90.00
_cell.angle_beta   90.00
_cell.angle_gamma   90.00
#
_symmetry.space_group_name_H-M   'P 1'
#
loop_
_entity.id
_entity.type
_entity.pdbx_description
1 polymer ?
#
loop_
_entity_poly.entity_id
_entity_poly.type
_entity_poly.pdbx_seq_one_letter_code
_entity_poly.pdbx_strand_id
1 'polypeptide(L)'
;DLVSVLDAFEKKFGHLIPRLKWVNMGGGHLLTRQGYNVDLLVSTLRDFQTRYPGIQVILEPGSAFTWQTGDLVASVVDTVEHDGINTAILDVSFACHMPDTLEMPYTPKIAEAVDAGGIAYRLGGNSCLSGDFKEGYRFAEKLKIGDRITLCDMNHYTTVKTTMFNGVHHPDIVLADADGQCHYLRRFSYDDYKSRMS
;
A
#
# COMPACT_ATOMS: atom_id res chain seq x y z
N ASP A 1 -15.45 -3.21 -11.46
CA ASP A 1 -15.19 -3.99 -12.66
C ASP A 1 -15.26 -3.08 -13.91
N LEU A 2 -14.21 -3.10 -14.76
CA LEU A 2 -14.10 -2.23 -15.93
C LEU A 2 -15.28 -2.40 -16.90
N VAL A 3 -15.71 -3.64 -17.15
CA VAL A 3 -16.82 -3.94 -18.07
C VAL A 3 -18.08 -3.22 -17.65
N SER A 4 -18.48 -3.36 -16.38
CA SER A 4 -19.71 -2.70 -15.86
C SER A 4 -19.61 -1.17 -15.91
N VAL A 5 -18.43 -0.63 -15.65
CA VAL A 5 -18.19 0.83 -15.73
C VAL A 5 -18.29 1.32 -17.16
N LEU A 6 -17.68 0.59 -18.12
CA LEU A 6 -17.77 0.92 -19.55
C LEU A 6 -19.21 0.84 -20.05
N ASP A 7 -19.95 -0.20 -19.72
CA ASP A 7 -21.36 -0.34 -20.10
C ASP A 7 -22.19 0.85 -19.62
N ALA A 8 -22.01 1.24 -18.36
CA ALA A 8 -22.70 2.40 -17.79
C ALA A 8 -22.26 3.72 -18.47
N PHE A 9 -20.96 3.86 -18.76
CA PHE A 9 -20.40 5.01 -19.44
C PHE A 9 -20.93 5.13 -20.88
N GLU A 10 -20.88 4.05 -21.65
CA GLU A 10 -21.38 4.02 -23.03
C GLU A 10 -22.90 4.29 -23.10
N LYS A 11 -23.66 3.70 -22.20
CA LYS A 11 -25.10 3.95 -22.10
C LYS A 11 -25.43 5.42 -21.85
N LYS A 12 -24.64 6.11 -21.04
CA LYS A 12 -24.91 7.51 -20.65
C LYS A 12 -24.25 8.51 -21.59
N PHE A 13 -23.04 8.24 -22.06
CA PHE A 13 -22.20 9.19 -22.78
C PHE A 13 -21.77 8.71 -24.19
N GLY A 14 -22.25 7.56 -24.65
CA GLY A 14 -21.87 6.98 -25.94
C GLY A 14 -22.00 7.94 -27.13
N HIS A 15 -23.00 8.83 -27.10
CA HIS A 15 -23.21 9.85 -28.13
C HIS A 15 -22.11 10.93 -28.19
N LEU A 16 -21.30 11.07 -27.14
CA LEU A 16 -20.18 12.01 -27.06
C LEU A 16 -18.86 11.37 -27.49
N ILE A 17 -18.70 10.05 -27.30
CA ILE A 17 -17.44 9.34 -27.51
C ILE A 17 -16.85 9.61 -28.90
N PRO A 18 -17.60 9.55 -30.03
CA PRO A 18 -17.05 9.80 -31.36
C PRO A 18 -16.45 11.21 -31.54
N ARG A 19 -16.72 12.13 -30.64
CA ARG A 19 -16.20 13.50 -30.67
C ARG A 19 -14.91 13.67 -29.85
N LEU A 20 -14.48 12.64 -29.14
CA LEU A 20 -13.30 12.63 -28.29
C LEU A 20 -12.08 12.20 -29.10
N LYS A 21 -10.91 12.64 -28.66
CA LYS A 21 -9.62 12.16 -29.16
C LYS A 21 -9.12 10.95 -28.38
N TRP A 22 -9.46 10.89 -27.11
CA TRP A 22 -9.07 9.82 -26.20
C TRP A 22 -10.11 9.61 -25.10
N VAL A 23 -10.07 8.43 -24.50
CA VAL A 23 -10.80 8.09 -23.29
C VAL A 23 -9.81 7.50 -22.30
N ASN A 24 -9.71 8.10 -21.12
CA ASN A 24 -8.94 7.59 -20.00
C ASN A 24 -9.86 6.75 -19.12
N MET A 25 -9.55 5.47 -18.98
CA MET A 25 -10.31 4.50 -18.19
C MET A 25 -9.75 4.35 -16.77
N GLY A 26 -8.79 5.21 -16.39
CA GLY A 26 -8.22 5.30 -15.06
C GLY A 26 -7.29 4.16 -14.67
N GLY A 27 -7.10 4.05 -13.36
CA GLY A 27 -6.23 3.07 -12.72
C GLY A 27 -7.00 1.89 -12.10
N GLY A 28 -6.38 1.27 -11.09
CA GLY A 28 -6.97 0.13 -10.39
C GLY A 28 -6.85 -1.23 -11.11
N HIS A 29 -6.19 -1.26 -12.26
CA HIS A 29 -5.94 -2.49 -13.03
C HIS A 29 -4.67 -3.16 -12.53
N LEU A 30 -4.79 -4.13 -11.62
CA LEU A 30 -3.65 -4.87 -11.07
C LEU A 30 -3.16 -5.95 -12.04
N LEU A 31 -2.64 -5.54 -13.19
CA LEU A 31 -2.25 -6.40 -14.31
C LEU A 31 -1.24 -7.50 -13.94
N THR A 32 -0.40 -7.23 -12.96
CA THR A 32 0.68 -8.11 -12.50
C THR A 32 0.24 -9.03 -11.36
N ARG A 33 -0.95 -8.80 -10.81
CA ARG A 33 -1.48 -9.62 -9.72
C ARG A 33 -1.84 -11.02 -10.24
N GLN A 34 -1.41 -12.04 -9.51
CA GLN A 34 -1.80 -13.42 -9.80
C GLN A 34 -3.33 -13.57 -9.85
N GLY A 35 -3.85 -14.20 -10.90
CA GLY A 35 -5.28 -14.41 -11.11
C GLY A 35 -6.02 -13.19 -11.70
N TYR A 36 -5.33 -12.10 -12.04
CA TYR A 36 -5.95 -11.03 -12.79
C TYR A 36 -6.25 -11.49 -14.22
N ASN A 37 -7.47 -11.26 -14.69
CA ASN A 37 -7.90 -11.68 -16.04
C ASN A 37 -7.45 -10.66 -17.10
N VAL A 38 -6.20 -10.81 -17.56
CA VAL A 38 -5.61 -9.94 -18.58
C VAL A 38 -6.33 -10.09 -19.92
N ASP A 39 -6.74 -11.30 -20.28
CA ASP A 39 -7.44 -11.56 -21.56
C ASP A 39 -8.79 -10.83 -21.61
N LEU A 40 -9.53 -10.83 -20.50
CA LEU A 40 -10.77 -10.04 -20.41
C LEU A 40 -10.50 -8.55 -20.54
N LEU A 41 -9.45 -8.03 -19.94
CA LEU A 41 -9.08 -6.63 -20.11
C LEU A 41 -8.78 -6.33 -21.59
N VAL A 42 -7.91 -7.12 -22.20
CA VAL A 42 -7.49 -6.92 -23.60
C VAL A 42 -8.68 -7.01 -24.56
N SER A 43 -9.55 -8.01 -24.39
CA SER A 43 -10.75 -8.14 -25.23
C SER A 43 -11.69 -6.96 -25.04
N THR A 44 -11.95 -6.53 -23.80
CA THR A 44 -12.81 -5.37 -23.50
C THR A 44 -12.30 -4.10 -24.18
N LEU A 45 -10.98 -3.85 -24.12
CA LEU A 45 -10.38 -2.69 -24.75
C LEU A 45 -10.45 -2.74 -26.29
N ARG A 46 -10.19 -3.92 -26.87
CA ARG A 46 -10.30 -4.13 -28.33
C ARG A 46 -11.73 -3.94 -28.83
N ASP A 47 -12.71 -4.47 -28.11
CA ASP A 47 -14.12 -4.32 -28.44
C ASP A 47 -14.55 -2.85 -28.38
N PHE A 48 -14.08 -2.11 -27.36
CA PHE A 48 -14.31 -0.67 -27.25
C PHE A 48 -13.69 0.08 -28.45
N GLN A 49 -12.44 -0.19 -28.79
CA GLN A 49 -11.77 0.45 -29.93
C GLN A 49 -12.42 0.09 -31.29
N THR A 50 -12.99 -1.11 -31.39
CA THR A 50 -13.75 -1.53 -32.59
C THR A 50 -15.06 -0.75 -32.72
N ARG A 51 -15.75 -0.50 -31.61
CA ARG A 51 -16.98 0.32 -31.61
C ARG A 51 -16.70 1.80 -31.85
N TYR A 52 -15.54 2.29 -31.41
CA TYR A 52 -15.14 3.69 -31.52
C TYR A 52 -13.76 3.83 -32.19
N PRO A 53 -13.69 3.62 -33.51
CA PRO A 53 -12.42 3.67 -34.25
C PRO A 53 -11.80 5.06 -34.18
N GLY A 54 -10.48 5.12 -33.98
CA GLY A 54 -9.71 6.36 -33.88
C GLY A 54 -9.63 6.96 -32.46
N ILE A 55 -10.36 6.41 -31.49
CA ILE A 55 -10.23 6.83 -30.09
C ILE A 55 -9.00 6.18 -29.46
N GLN A 56 -8.13 7.01 -28.89
CA GLN A 56 -7.02 6.51 -28.06
C GLN A 56 -7.56 6.11 -26.68
N VAL A 57 -7.24 4.89 -26.23
CA VAL A 57 -7.52 4.44 -24.87
C VAL A 57 -6.29 4.63 -23.99
N ILE A 58 -6.48 5.20 -22.81
CA ILE A 58 -5.45 5.42 -21.80
C ILE A 58 -5.85 4.65 -20.56
N LEU A 59 -4.89 3.95 -19.93
CA LEU A 59 -4.99 3.34 -18.61
C LEU A 59 -3.90 3.91 -17.72
N GLU A 60 -4.15 3.93 -16.41
CA GLU A 60 -3.22 4.43 -15.38
C GLU A 60 -2.97 3.38 -14.28
N PRO A 61 -2.45 2.19 -14.61
CA PRO A 61 -2.35 1.06 -13.67
C PRO A 61 -1.15 1.19 -12.71
N GLY A 62 -1.05 2.29 -11.95
CA GLY A 62 0.10 2.61 -11.11
C GLY A 62 0.55 1.47 -10.19
N SER A 63 -0.35 0.97 -9.33
CA SER A 63 -0.03 -0.10 -8.37
C SER A 63 0.40 -1.41 -9.02
N ALA A 64 0.02 -1.66 -10.29
CA ALA A 64 0.43 -2.87 -10.99
C ALA A 64 1.95 -2.94 -11.23
N PHE A 65 2.61 -1.79 -11.36
CA PHE A 65 4.07 -1.73 -11.58
C PHE A 65 4.88 -1.90 -10.30
N THR A 66 4.27 -1.63 -9.15
CA THR A 66 4.92 -1.71 -7.83
C THR A 66 4.37 -2.85 -6.97
N TRP A 67 3.51 -3.70 -7.53
CA TRP A 67 2.91 -4.83 -6.85
C TRP A 67 3.97 -5.83 -6.39
N GLN A 68 4.03 -6.10 -5.08
CA GLN A 68 4.96 -7.02 -4.45
C GLN A 68 6.45 -6.75 -4.76
N THR A 69 6.83 -5.46 -4.86
CA THR A 69 8.21 -5.05 -5.14
C THR A 69 8.94 -4.51 -3.93
N GLY A 70 8.31 -4.37 -2.78
CA GLY A 70 8.96 -3.92 -1.56
C GLY A 70 8.07 -3.95 -0.34
N ASP A 71 8.69 -4.18 0.79
CA ASP A 71 8.07 -4.30 2.11
C ASP A 71 8.54 -3.17 3.02
N LEU A 72 7.77 -2.86 4.06
CA LEU A 72 8.18 -1.98 5.15
C LEU A 72 8.60 -2.84 6.34
N VAL A 73 9.86 -2.75 6.72
CA VAL A 73 10.40 -3.45 7.89
C VAL A 73 10.45 -2.50 9.07
N ALA A 74 9.81 -2.89 10.16
CA ALA A 74 9.78 -2.16 11.42
C ALA A 74 10.37 -3.00 12.55
N SER A 75 10.73 -2.34 13.65
CA SER A 75 11.14 -3.02 14.90
C SER A 75 10.15 -2.73 16.01
N VAL A 76 9.92 -3.71 16.86
CA VAL A 76 9.17 -3.51 18.10
C VAL A 76 10.03 -2.68 19.06
N VAL A 77 9.53 -1.52 19.50
CA VAL A 77 10.22 -0.63 20.45
C VAL A 77 9.68 -0.74 21.86
N ASP A 78 8.43 -1.20 22.00
CA ASP A 78 7.82 -1.46 23.31
C ASP A 78 6.69 -2.49 23.20
N THR A 79 6.35 -3.13 24.33
CA THR A 79 5.20 -4.04 24.42
C THR A 79 4.42 -3.74 25.70
N VAL A 80 3.10 -3.60 25.56
CA VAL A 80 2.18 -3.30 26.66
C VAL A 80 1.04 -4.31 26.64
N GLU A 81 0.64 -4.76 27.82
CA GLU A 81 -0.61 -5.49 28.03
C GLU A 81 -1.55 -4.65 28.89
N HIS A 82 -2.74 -4.41 28.40
CA HIS A 82 -3.77 -3.69 29.15
C HIS A 82 -5.16 -4.28 28.80
N ASP A 83 -5.94 -4.60 29.83
CA ASP A 83 -7.27 -5.19 29.73
C ASP A 83 -7.32 -6.44 28.80
N GLY A 84 -6.29 -7.28 28.87
CA GLY A 84 -6.17 -8.50 28.05
C GLY A 84 -5.79 -8.25 26.58
N ILE A 85 -5.45 -7.02 26.23
CA ILE A 85 -4.98 -6.66 24.88
C ILE A 85 -3.46 -6.51 24.90
N ASN A 86 -2.76 -7.39 24.17
CA ASN A 86 -1.33 -7.21 23.94
C ASN A 86 -1.14 -6.19 22.81
N THR A 87 -0.33 -5.18 23.04
CA THR A 87 0.04 -4.17 22.06
C THR A 87 1.56 -4.16 21.89
N ALA A 88 2.05 -4.25 20.65
CA ALA A 88 3.44 -4.01 20.32
C ALA A 88 3.53 -2.65 19.60
N ILE A 89 4.35 -1.76 20.12
CA ILE A 89 4.64 -0.45 19.53
C ILE A 89 5.81 -0.61 18.57
N LEU A 90 5.65 -0.10 17.35
CA LEU A 90 6.64 -0.17 16.29
C LEU A 90 7.37 1.16 16.14
N ASP A 91 8.59 1.14 15.58
CA ASP A 91 9.36 2.32 15.21
C ASP A 91 8.86 2.99 13.90
N VAL A 92 7.70 2.57 13.42
CA VAL A 92 6.96 3.18 12.31
C VAL A 92 5.58 3.64 12.78
N SER A 93 4.88 4.40 11.95
CA SER A 93 3.53 4.88 12.23
C SER A 93 2.61 4.52 11.06
N PHE A 94 1.42 4.00 11.34
CA PHE A 94 0.40 3.79 10.32
C PHE A 94 -0.07 5.11 9.73
N ALA A 95 -0.24 6.13 10.59
CA ALA A 95 -0.66 7.45 10.15
C ALA A 95 0.40 8.18 9.31
N CYS A 96 1.69 8.04 9.66
CA CYS A 96 2.78 8.73 8.97
C CYS A 96 3.28 7.99 7.73
N HIS A 97 3.34 6.67 7.78
CA HIS A 97 4.03 5.86 6.77
C HIS A 97 3.09 4.99 5.94
N MET A 98 1.87 4.74 6.43
CA MET A 98 0.88 3.86 5.80
C MET A 98 -0.54 4.46 5.91
N PRO A 99 -0.76 5.74 5.57
CA PRO A 99 -2.05 6.39 5.79
C PRO A 99 -3.21 5.69 5.07
N ASP A 100 -2.97 5.05 3.94
CA ASP A 100 -3.97 4.29 3.21
C ASP A 100 -4.61 3.17 4.05
N THR A 101 -3.85 2.59 4.99
CA THR A 101 -4.37 1.56 5.89
C THR A 101 -5.47 2.08 6.82
N LEU A 102 -5.50 3.39 7.05
CA LEU A 102 -6.47 4.10 7.88
C LEU A 102 -7.55 4.79 7.03
N GLU A 103 -7.18 5.41 5.92
CA GLU A 103 -8.07 6.16 5.02
C GLU A 103 -8.98 5.23 4.19
N MET A 104 -8.42 4.14 3.68
CA MET A 104 -9.14 3.09 2.96
C MET A 104 -8.94 1.77 3.72
N PRO A 105 -9.69 1.53 4.81
CA PRO A 105 -9.29 0.60 5.84
C PRO A 105 -9.03 -0.80 5.30
N TYR A 106 -7.79 -1.18 5.25
CA TYR A 106 -7.34 -2.55 5.02
C TYR A 106 -6.29 -2.93 6.06
N THR A 107 -6.11 -4.22 6.27
CA THR A 107 -5.11 -4.76 7.18
C THR A 107 -3.91 -5.23 6.38
N PRO A 108 -2.73 -4.57 6.49
CA PRO A 108 -1.52 -5.02 5.83
C PRO A 108 -1.18 -6.46 6.21
N LYS A 109 -0.70 -7.25 5.26
CA LYS A 109 -0.17 -8.58 5.56
C LYS A 109 1.16 -8.42 6.31
N ILE A 110 1.35 -9.20 7.38
CA ILE A 110 2.61 -9.30 8.11
C ILE A 110 3.25 -10.65 7.81
N ALA A 111 4.53 -10.65 7.47
CA ALA A 111 5.23 -11.88 7.09
C ALA A 111 5.34 -12.87 8.26
N GLU A 112 5.56 -12.37 9.47
CA GLU A 112 5.75 -13.15 10.70
C GLU A 112 4.42 -13.54 11.38
N ALA A 113 3.28 -13.00 10.92
CA ALA A 113 1.97 -13.32 11.48
C ALA A 113 1.48 -14.71 11.08
N VAL A 114 0.70 -15.34 11.95
CA VAL A 114 0.06 -16.65 11.71
C VAL A 114 -1.46 -16.47 11.55
N ASP A 115 -2.06 -17.27 10.68
CA ASP A 115 -3.51 -17.19 10.41
C ASP A 115 -4.36 -17.73 11.57
N ALA A 116 -3.83 -18.67 12.34
CA ALA A 116 -4.54 -19.30 13.45
C ALA A 116 -3.60 -19.64 14.62
N GLY A 117 -4.18 -19.78 15.80
CA GLY A 117 -3.40 -20.05 17.02
C GLY A 117 -2.61 -18.82 17.47
N GLY A 118 -1.52 -19.03 18.19
CA GLY A 118 -0.62 -17.97 18.67
C GLY A 118 -1.27 -16.92 19.56
N ILE A 119 -0.55 -15.86 19.80
CA ILE A 119 -0.91 -14.75 20.70
C ILE A 119 -1.45 -13.60 19.85
N ALA A 120 -2.61 -13.07 20.21
CA ALA A 120 -3.20 -11.91 19.52
C ALA A 120 -2.49 -10.62 19.93
N TYR A 121 -2.27 -9.76 18.94
CA TYR A 121 -1.64 -8.45 19.12
C TYR A 121 -2.37 -7.36 18.36
N ARG A 122 -2.38 -6.18 18.96
CA ARG A 122 -2.49 -4.88 18.29
C ARG A 122 -1.08 -4.41 17.95
N LEU A 123 -0.85 -3.92 16.73
CA LEU A 123 0.38 -3.23 16.36
C LEU A 123 0.11 -1.74 16.41
N GLY A 124 0.79 -1.02 17.26
CA GLY A 124 0.69 0.44 17.41
C GLY A 124 1.84 1.15 16.70
N GLY A 125 1.54 2.30 16.12
CA GLY A 125 2.56 3.22 15.62
C GLY A 125 3.13 4.09 16.74
N ASN A 126 4.15 4.87 16.41
CA ASN A 126 4.87 5.73 17.36
C ASN A 126 4.46 7.21 17.29
N SER A 127 3.33 7.54 16.66
CA SER A 127 2.78 8.91 16.67
C SER A 127 1.81 9.11 17.86
N CYS A 128 1.45 10.38 18.12
CA CYS A 128 0.47 10.71 19.18
C CYS A 128 -1.00 10.46 18.75
N LEU A 129 -1.25 10.06 17.52
CA LEU A 129 -2.61 9.83 17.03
C LEU A 129 -3.20 8.58 17.72
N SER A 130 -4.31 8.73 18.43
CA SER A 130 -4.97 7.63 19.14
C SER A 130 -5.42 6.48 18.23
N GLY A 131 -5.63 6.74 16.94
CA GLY A 131 -5.96 5.75 15.91
C GLY A 131 -4.75 5.16 15.17
N ASP A 132 -3.53 5.45 15.60
CA ASP A 132 -2.30 4.98 14.95
C ASP A 132 -1.99 3.52 15.28
N PHE A 133 -2.92 2.63 14.96
CA PHE A 133 -2.75 1.19 15.20
C PHE A 133 -3.56 0.33 14.21
N LYS A 134 -3.19 -0.93 14.13
CA LYS A 134 -3.94 -2.01 13.47
C LYS A 134 -4.09 -3.21 14.38
N GLU A 135 -5.24 -3.84 14.30
CA GLU A 135 -5.59 -5.04 15.06
C GLU A 135 -5.74 -6.27 14.16
N GLY A 136 -5.94 -7.43 14.80
CA GLY A 136 -6.23 -8.66 14.09
C GLY A 136 -5.01 -9.51 13.75
N TYR A 137 -3.85 -9.16 14.26
CA TYR A 137 -2.64 -9.96 14.07
C TYR A 137 -2.47 -11.02 15.15
N ARG A 138 -1.84 -12.12 14.78
CA ARG A 138 -1.45 -13.19 15.70
C ARG A 138 -0.02 -13.60 15.42
N PHE A 139 0.74 -13.89 16.46
CA PHE A 139 2.12 -14.36 16.36
C PHE A 139 2.29 -15.66 17.11
N ALA A 140 3.11 -16.57 16.59
CA ALA A 140 3.34 -17.87 17.19
C ALA A 140 3.92 -17.75 18.60
N GLU A 141 4.77 -16.75 18.82
CA GLU A 141 5.44 -16.45 20.10
C GLU A 141 5.13 -15.04 20.58
N LYS A 142 5.46 -14.78 21.86
CA LYS A 142 5.34 -13.45 22.45
C LYS A 142 6.38 -12.51 21.83
N LEU A 143 5.89 -11.37 21.29
CA LEU A 143 6.76 -10.34 20.75
C LEU A 143 7.61 -9.69 21.85
N LYS A 144 8.84 -9.31 21.49
CA LYS A 144 9.84 -8.69 22.35
C LYS A 144 10.37 -7.43 21.69
N ILE A 145 10.89 -6.50 22.49
CA ILE A 145 11.62 -5.34 21.99
C ILE A 145 12.78 -5.81 21.12
N GLY A 146 12.89 -5.23 19.94
CA GLY A 146 13.89 -5.58 18.93
C GLY A 146 13.43 -6.60 17.90
N ASP A 147 12.28 -7.27 18.09
CA ASP A 147 11.72 -8.16 17.06
C ASP A 147 11.38 -7.35 15.81
N ARG A 148 11.62 -7.94 14.65
CA ARG A 148 11.29 -7.32 13.37
C ARG A 148 9.90 -7.74 12.91
N ILE A 149 9.19 -6.77 12.35
CA ILE A 149 7.85 -6.93 11.77
C ILE A 149 7.92 -6.45 10.33
N THR A 150 7.61 -7.34 9.41
CA THR A 150 7.63 -7.06 7.96
C THR A 150 6.21 -6.86 7.46
N LEU A 151 5.87 -5.59 7.17
CA LEU A 151 4.60 -5.25 6.51
C LEU A 151 4.80 -5.43 5.00
N CYS A 152 4.11 -6.43 4.44
CA CYS A 152 4.30 -6.84 3.05
C CYS A 152 3.66 -5.85 2.06
N ASP A 153 4.27 -5.73 0.88
CA ASP A 153 3.76 -4.98 -0.27
C ASP A 153 3.48 -3.50 0.04
N MET A 154 4.50 -2.83 0.57
CA MET A 154 4.41 -1.41 0.97
C MET A 154 5.13 -0.45 0.00
N ASN A 155 5.48 -0.89 -1.22
CA ASN A 155 6.22 -0.07 -2.18
C ASN A 155 5.31 0.60 -3.22
N HIS A 156 4.20 1.20 -2.81
CA HIS A 156 3.33 1.98 -3.71
C HIS A 156 2.94 3.30 -3.03
N TYR A 157 1.66 3.54 -2.71
CA TYR A 157 1.23 4.77 -2.02
C TYR A 157 1.94 4.98 -0.68
N THR A 158 2.26 3.92 0.04
CA THR A 158 2.99 3.96 1.30
C THR A 158 4.29 4.72 1.18
N THR A 159 5.10 4.46 0.14
CA THR A 159 6.38 5.13 -0.06
C THR A 159 6.23 6.63 -0.36
N VAL A 160 5.17 7.05 -1.06
CA VAL A 160 5.03 8.44 -1.54
C VAL A 160 4.07 9.30 -0.71
N LYS A 161 3.20 8.70 0.11
CA LYS A 161 2.28 9.41 1.01
C LYS A 161 2.83 9.59 2.43
N THR A 162 4.10 9.34 2.65
CA THR A 162 4.73 9.47 3.98
C THR A 162 4.76 10.91 4.47
N THR A 163 4.60 11.09 5.77
CA THR A 163 4.72 12.36 6.46
C THR A 163 5.68 12.23 7.65
N MET A 164 6.12 13.36 8.17
CA MET A 164 6.94 13.45 9.39
C MET A 164 6.14 14.02 10.57
N PHE A 165 4.85 13.72 10.65
CA PHE A 165 4.01 14.14 11.75
C PHE A 165 4.60 13.68 13.09
N ASN A 166 4.59 14.55 14.10
CA ASN A 166 5.27 14.39 15.40
C ASN A 166 6.81 14.26 15.33
N GLY A 167 7.43 14.58 14.20
CA GLY A 167 8.87 14.37 14.02
C GLY A 167 9.26 12.90 13.82
N VAL A 168 8.29 12.04 13.50
CA VAL A 168 8.57 10.65 13.16
C VAL A 168 9.37 10.62 11.87
N HIS A 169 10.51 9.92 11.89
CA HIS A 169 11.40 9.83 10.72
C HIS A 169 10.76 9.03 9.59
N HIS A 170 10.99 9.45 8.36
CA HIS A 170 10.68 8.57 7.23
C HIS A 170 11.50 7.28 7.31
N PRO A 171 10.92 6.13 6.94
CA PRO A 171 11.70 4.91 6.76
C PRO A 171 12.80 5.10 5.72
N ASP A 172 13.99 4.59 6.00
CA ASP A 172 15.07 4.56 5.00
C ASP A 172 14.65 3.74 3.78
N ILE A 173 15.11 4.12 2.61
CA ILE A 173 14.87 3.38 1.36
C ILE A 173 16.09 2.52 1.08
N VAL A 174 15.85 1.21 1.02
CA VAL A 174 16.88 0.19 0.84
C VAL A 174 16.56 -0.66 -0.37
N LEU A 175 17.54 -0.95 -1.20
CA LEU A 175 17.45 -1.94 -2.26
C LEU A 175 18.06 -3.25 -1.76
N ALA A 176 17.29 -4.34 -1.78
CA ALA A 176 17.83 -5.68 -1.61
C ALA A 176 18.18 -6.26 -2.99
N ASP A 177 19.41 -6.74 -3.16
CA ASP A 177 19.84 -7.41 -4.39
C ASP A 177 19.43 -8.91 -4.40
N ALA A 178 19.76 -9.60 -5.48
CA ALA A 178 19.42 -11.02 -5.64
C ALA A 178 20.11 -11.93 -4.60
N ASP A 179 21.21 -11.49 -4.02
CA ASP A 179 21.96 -12.22 -2.98
C ASP A 179 21.49 -11.84 -1.57
N GLY A 180 20.46 -10.97 -1.47
CA GLY A 180 19.88 -10.50 -0.21
C GLY A 180 20.73 -9.41 0.48
N GLN A 181 21.73 -8.84 -0.19
CA GLN A 181 22.48 -7.70 0.35
C GLN A 181 21.66 -6.43 0.24
N CYS A 182 21.70 -5.61 1.29
CA CYS A 182 20.94 -4.38 1.38
C CYS A 182 21.83 -3.16 1.07
N HIS A 183 21.38 -2.35 0.11
CA HIS A 183 22.04 -1.12 -0.31
C HIS A 183 21.14 0.08 0.00
N TYR A 184 21.63 1.01 0.82
CA TYR A 184 20.88 2.22 1.14
C TYR A 184 20.81 3.15 -0.07
N LEU A 185 19.62 3.39 -0.57
CA LEU A 185 19.35 4.38 -1.61
C LEU A 185 19.13 5.78 -1.01
N ARG A 186 18.42 5.85 0.11
CA ARG A 186 18.17 7.09 0.84
C ARG A 186 18.09 6.81 2.33
N ARG A 187 18.77 7.66 3.11
CA ARG A 187 18.59 7.77 4.56
C ARG A 187 17.95 9.10 4.89
N PHE A 188 17.09 9.10 5.89
CA PHE A 188 16.44 10.29 6.39
C PHE A 188 16.98 10.64 7.78
N SER A 189 17.04 11.94 8.06
CA SER A 189 17.62 12.48 9.30
C SER A 189 16.74 13.57 9.89
N TYR A 190 17.13 14.07 11.06
CA TYR A 190 16.51 15.24 11.66
C TYR A 190 16.57 16.48 10.74
N ASP A 191 17.59 16.61 9.91
CA ASP A 191 17.72 17.74 8.99
C ASP A 191 16.63 17.74 7.92
N ASP A 192 16.14 16.57 7.49
CA ASP A 192 15.00 16.46 6.58
C ASP A 192 13.72 17.01 7.23
N TYR A 193 13.50 16.74 8.52
CA TYR A 193 12.40 17.30 9.30
C TYR A 193 12.56 18.80 9.51
N LYS A 194 13.72 19.23 9.99
CA LYS A 194 14.02 20.63 10.31
C LYS A 194 13.88 21.54 9.10
N SER A 195 14.44 21.13 7.94
CA SER A 195 14.39 21.94 6.70
C SER A 195 12.98 22.18 6.18
N ARG A 196 12.03 21.34 6.57
CA ARG A 196 10.61 21.52 6.23
C ARG A 196 9.93 22.58 7.11
N MET A 197 10.44 22.81 8.31
CA MET A 197 9.84 23.66 9.33
C MET A 197 10.43 25.07 9.37
N SER A 198 11.50 25.32 8.63
CA SER A 198 12.27 26.59 8.65
C SER A 198 12.33 27.26 7.28
#